data_c3e75a354238619db47443e4c1f901e2
#
_entry.id   c3e75a354238619db47443e4c1f901e2
#
_cell.length_a   1.000
_cell.length_b   1.000
_cell.length_c   1.000
_cell.angle_alpha   90.00
_cell.angle_beta   90.00
_cell.angle_gamma   90.00
#
_symmetry.space_group_name_H-M   'P 1'
#
loop_
_entity.id
_entity.type
_entity.pdbx_description
1 polymer ?
#
loop_
_entity_poly.entity_id
_entity_poly.type
_entity_poly.pdbx_seq_one_letter_code
_entity_poly.pdbx_strand_id
1 'polypeptide(L)'
;MKTTLEKYELSLAKLDADIAKRPSNPAGMDKTSGAKKTVGYVSHDGPECKASEIPLDAGNDSCASFSCTGPTNLLEPTNLFLNNAKPRKISPQSPISSDWSNDTRPQIEIRPGELDRIVNDMELELSKADGYYNRGNLIASVVQDSTSPACIKPISAPSLTRALSRAVNFVHYDHRSASLKSIDPAPKYIAALYDAESYPHLLPLKGIARQPHFRADGSLCMTAGYDIATGLFGVFNPADYCVKEAPSQQDAQHALEHIDKLLSGFDFQDANAHAAALSAILTAAIRPMLTTAPMFHAAAHQPSSGKSYLLKIIAGFAGAENPAMLSMPPNDEEFRKLLLATLLEAPAIVVFDNLTHDLQPFGVFCTALTEPTIQGRVLGVSKNATVSTRAVFLSSGNNVGPVRDMTRRVITIWLDPKVENPALREFADAPAATLALRRGEFVSHALTIIRAHRVAGSPRVSCTGFGGYDEWAALLRQPLMWLGVVDPVANVVEQLAAEPDREALGRLLTAWHKVFGTAAAHVADAVENTERGVQGGSTELFEVCKELAEERGLINRRRLGKWIAGRAGRIVGGLRFEKSTSKSYSQMWQVKEVTAPDKSKNSRSVGLSRFVLPMAEKLAEQPPVVDVEEF
;
A
#
# COMPACT_ATOMS: atom_id res chain seq x y z
N MET A 1 31.86 26.70 30.88
CA MET A 1 31.07 25.83 29.97
C MET A 1 30.48 26.73 28.90
N LYS A 2 30.99 26.65 27.67
CA LYS A 2 30.41 27.41 26.54
C LYS A 2 29.08 26.80 26.16
N THR A 3 28.07 27.61 25.98
CA THR A 3 26.72 27.17 25.64
C THR A 3 26.68 26.54 24.25
N THR A 4 25.71 25.69 24.00
CA THR A 4 25.54 24.98 22.71
C THR A 4 25.40 25.95 21.53
N LEU A 5 24.90 27.16 21.79
CA LEU A 5 24.74 28.21 20.79
C LEU A 5 26.12 28.77 20.32
N GLU A 6 27.05 29.01 21.22
CA GLU A 6 28.42 29.49 20.87
C GLU A 6 29.20 28.46 20.04
N LYS A 7 28.94 27.15 20.26
CA LYS A 7 29.53 26.09 19.43
C LYS A 7 28.93 26.04 18.02
N TYR A 8 27.68 26.39 17.88
CA TYR A 8 26.99 26.41 16.59
C TYR A 8 27.45 27.61 15.75
N GLU A 9 27.57 28.80 16.36
CA GLU A 9 28.10 29.99 15.70
C GLU A 9 29.56 29.85 15.26
N LEU A 10 30.41 29.18 16.09
CA LEU A 10 31.80 28.88 15.70
C LEU A 10 31.88 27.88 14.53
N SER A 11 30.90 26.97 14.39
CA SER A 11 30.83 26.00 13.30
C SER A 11 30.41 26.67 11.98
N LEU A 12 29.49 27.63 12.04
CA LEU A 12 29.07 28.40 10.88
C LEU A 12 30.17 29.30 10.35
N ALA A 13 30.88 30.01 11.25
CA ALA A 13 32.02 30.87 10.90
C ALA A 13 33.20 30.08 10.28
N LYS A 14 33.37 28.81 10.63
CA LYS A 14 34.36 27.93 9.97
C LYS A 14 33.93 27.51 8.58
N LEU A 15 32.64 27.26 8.37
CA LEU A 15 32.08 26.87 7.06
C LEU A 15 32.22 28.01 6.04
N ASP A 16 31.95 29.24 6.47
CA ASP A 16 32.07 30.43 5.62
C ASP A 16 33.55 30.73 5.26
N ALA A 17 34.49 30.47 6.19
CA ALA A 17 35.91 30.60 5.95
C ALA A 17 36.47 29.56 4.97
N ASP A 18 35.91 28.36 4.93
CA ASP A 18 36.31 27.29 3.99
C ASP A 18 35.70 27.51 2.59
N ILE A 19 34.54 28.14 2.49
CA ILE A 19 33.94 28.53 1.21
C ILE A 19 34.75 29.64 0.52
N ALA A 20 35.28 30.59 1.32
CA ALA A 20 36.11 31.71 0.84
C ALA A 20 37.53 31.29 0.37
N LYS A 21 37.98 30.06 0.68
CA LYS A 21 39.34 29.55 0.33
C LYS A 21 39.37 28.68 -0.94
N ARG A 22 38.30 28.52 -1.68
CA ARG A 22 38.35 27.79 -2.96
C ARG A 22 38.97 28.66 -4.07
N PRO A 23 40.07 28.26 -4.73
CA PRO A 23 40.66 29.04 -5.80
C PRO A 23 39.78 29.02 -7.04
N SER A 24 39.48 30.21 -7.55
CA SER A 24 38.93 30.43 -8.87
C SER A 24 39.99 30.07 -9.94
N ASN A 25 39.66 29.13 -10.79
CA ASN A 25 40.51 28.74 -11.88
C ASN A 25 40.19 29.60 -13.10
N PRO A 26 41.16 30.32 -13.68
CA PRO A 26 40.93 31.10 -14.88
C PRO A 26 41.32 30.38 -16.17
N ALA A 27 40.45 30.49 -17.16
CA ALA A 27 40.68 30.66 -18.59
C ALA A 27 41.68 29.79 -19.39
N GLY A 28 41.21 29.20 -20.42
CA GLY A 28 41.93 28.86 -21.64
C GLY A 28 41.09 29.26 -22.86
N MET A 29 41.52 30.30 -23.54
CA MET A 29 41.04 30.77 -24.85
C MET A 29 41.19 29.70 -25.93
N ASP A 30 40.24 29.58 -26.89
CA ASP A 30 40.57 29.91 -28.25
C ASP A 30 39.37 30.34 -29.12
N LYS A 31 39.66 31.22 -30.07
CA LYS A 31 38.77 31.96 -30.95
C LYS A 31 38.36 31.14 -32.15
N THR A 32 37.14 31.25 -32.66
CA THR A 32 36.90 31.71 -34.06
C THR A 32 35.40 31.94 -34.32
N SER A 33 35.13 33.14 -34.93
CA SER A 33 34.12 33.56 -35.92
C SER A 33 32.63 33.15 -35.66
N GLY A 34 31.70 34.02 -35.30
CA GLY A 34 31.21 35.06 -36.19
C GLY A 34 29.84 34.72 -36.78
N ALA A 35 28.75 35.25 -36.18
CA ALA A 35 27.59 35.79 -36.90
C ALA A 35 26.51 36.29 -35.93
N LYS A 36 26.28 37.57 -35.92
CA LYS A 36 25.11 38.24 -35.37
C LYS A 36 23.85 37.84 -36.15
N LYS A 37 22.78 37.46 -35.49
CA LYS A 37 21.43 37.67 -36.01
C LYS A 37 20.50 38.10 -34.86
N THR A 38 20.18 39.35 -34.90
CA THR A 38 19.06 40.03 -34.31
C THR A 38 17.76 39.43 -34.85
N VAL A 39 16.84 39.03 -33.99
CA VAL A 39 15.43 38.77 -34.38
C VAL A 39 14.53 39.62 -33.56
N GLY A 40 13.86 40.55 -34.27
CA GLY A 40 12.89 41.47 -33.74
C GLY A 40 11.56 40.81 -33.42
N TYR A 41 10.88 41.44 -32.49
CA TYR A 41 9.46 41.22 -32.21
C TYR A 41 8.60 41.65 -33.42
N VAL A 42 7.73 40.75 -33.88
CA VAL A 42 6.62 41.09 -34.79
C VAL A 42 5.35 40.60 -34.12
N SER A 43 4.50 41.55 -33.81
CA SER A 43 3.08 41.37 -33.47
C SER A 43 2.30 41.03 -34.74
N HIS A 44 1.48 39.99 -34.70
CA HIS A 44 0.47 39.79 -35.72
C HIS A 44 -0.90 39.57 -35.03
N ASP A 45 -1.80 40.51 -35.35
CA ASP A 45 -3.23 40.50 -35.11
C ASP A 45 -3.89 39.33 -35.86
N GLY A 46 -5.00 38.83 -35.30
CA GLY A 46 -5.77 37.68 -35.73
C GLY A 46 -6.47 37.73 -37.08
N PRO A 47 -7.29 36.78 -37.37
CA PRO A 47 -8.69 37.11 -37.61
C PRO A 47 -9.69 36.17 -36.92
N GLU A 48 -10.83 36.77 -36.63
CA GLU A 48 -12.08 36.19 -36.18
C GLU A 48 -12.53 35.02 -37.07
N CYS A 49 -12.84 33.86 -36.52
CA CYS A 49 -13.62 32.83 -37.18
C CYS A 49 -15.06 32.86 -36.68
N LYS A 50 -15.95 33.12 -37.63
CA LYS A 50 -17.40 33.10 -37.51
C LYS A 50 -17.90 31.70 -37.15
N ALA A 51 -18.86 31.63 -36.25
CA ALA A 51 -19.70 30.47 -36.00
C ALA A 51 -20.45 30.07 -37.28
N SER A 52 -20.34 28.84 -37.68
CA SER A 52 -21.23 28.19 -38.65
C SER A 52 -22.09 27.16 -37.90
N GLU A 53 -23.38 27.46 -37.91
CA GLU A 53 -24.45 26.56 -37.47
C GLU A 53 -24.44 25.27 -38.32
N ILE A 54 -24.51 24.13 -37.67
CA ILE A 54 -24.78 22.82 -38.29
C ILE A 54 -26.10 22.29 -37.74
N PRO A 55 -27.00 21.75 -38.59
CA PRO A 55 -28.39 21.45 -38.23
C PRO A 55 -28.49 20.20 -37.38
N LEU A 56 -29.43 20.24 -36.44
CA LEU A 56 -29.97 19.09 -35.70
C LEU A 56 -30.69 18.14 -36.67
N ASP A 57 -30.19 16.94 -36.82
CA ASP A 57 -30.96 15.86 -37.37
C ASP A 57 -31.23 14.81 -36.29
N ALA A 58 -32.51 14.43 -36.19
CA ALA A 58 -33.06 13.61 -35.16
C ALA A 58 -32.82 12.12 -35.47
N GLY A 59 -32.08 11.43 -34.63
CA GLY A 59 -31.97 9.97 -34.61
C GLY A 59 -32.24 9.46 -33.19
N ASN A 60 -33.45 8.90 -33.05
CA ASN A 60 -33.89 8.15 -31.87
C ASN A 60 -32.92 7.00 -31.58
N ASP A 61 -32.27 7.04 -30.42
CA ASP A 61 -31.86 5.81 -29.76
C ASP A 61 -31.98 5.98 -28.23
N SER A 62 -32.87 5.16 -27.69
CA SER A 62 -33.32 5.09 -26.31
C SER A 62 -32.20 4.65 -25.35
N CYS A 63 -31.52 5.57 -24.73
CA CYS A 63 -30.80 5.30 -23.50
C CYS A 63 -31.78 5.40 -22.34
N ALA A 64 -32.12 4.26 -21.77
CA ALA A 64 -32.89 4.18 -20.53
C ALA A 64 -32.09 4.86 -19.39
N SER A 65 -32.45 6.09 -19.10
CA SER A 65 -32.06 6.80 -17.91
C SER A 65 -32.67 6.10 -16.69
N PHE A 66 -31.84 5.44 -15.88
CA PHE A 66 -32.27 4.97 -14.56
C PHE A 66 -32.50 6.17 -13.64
N SER A 67 -33.73 6.63 -13.53
CA SER A 67 -34.15 7.59 -12.53
C SER A 67 -34.42 6.83 -11.22
N CYS A 68 -33.61 7.09 -10.20
CA CYS A 68 -33.96 6.77 -8.82
C CYS A 68 -35.02 7.78 -8.34
N THR A 69 -36.30 7.44 -8.46
CA THR A 69 -37.38 8.20 -7.83
C THR A 69 -37.61 7.65 -6.43
N GLY A 70 -37.05 8.33 -5.41
CA GLY A 70 -37.50 8.27 -4.04
C GLY A 70 -38.11 9.65 -3.66
N PRO A 71 -39.01 9.73 -2.67
CA PRO A 71 -39.79 10.94 -2.44
C PRO A 71 -38.92 12.10 -1.99
N THR A 72 -39.00 13.19 -2.72
CA THR A 72 -38.45 14.50 -2.40
C THR A 72 -39.14 15.09 -1.18
N ASN A 73 -38.51 15.00 -0.02
CA ASN A 73 -38.71 15.96 1.03
C ASN A 73 -37.54 16.94 0.99
N LEU A 74 -37.84 18.15 0.55
CA LEU A 74 -36.98 19.32 0.62
C LEU A 74 -36.69 19.65 2.08
N LEU A 75 -35.57 19.15 2.58
CA LEU A 75 -34.89 19.74 3.72
C LEU A 75 -33.60 20.36 3.16
N GLU A 76 -33.49 21.67 3.37
CA GLU A 76 -32.32 22.45 3.01
C GLU A 76 -31.02 21.77 3.47
N PRO A 77 -29.94 21.78 2.67
CA PRO A 77 -28.68 21.22 3.11
C PRO A 77 -28.10 22.11 4.20
N THR A 78 -28.15 21.64 5.43
CA THR A 78 -27.35 22.20 6.53
C THR A 78 -25.88 22.04 6.13
N ASN A 79 -25.28 23.16 5.76
CA ASN A 79 -23.83 23.34 5.56
C ASN A 79 -23.09 23.07 6.88
N LEU A 80 -22.79 21.83 7.15
CA LEU A 80 -21.78 21.42 8.12
C LEU A 80 -20.46 21.20 7.35
N PHE A 81 -19.51 22.09 7.62
CA PHE A 81 -18.12 22.11 7.09
C PHE A 81 -17.83 22.91 5.81
N LEU A 82 -18.33 24.15 5.72
CA LEU A 82 -17.66 25.18 4.94
C LEU A 82 -17.62 26.48 5.75
N ASN A 83 -16.67 26.57 6.67
CA ASN A 83 -16.27 27.88 7.21
C ASN A 83 -15.43 28.61 6.15
N ASN A 84 -16.08 29.19 5.16
CA ASN A 84 -15.55 30.29 4.34
C ASN A 84 -15.43 31.54 5.22
N ALA A 85 -14.39 31.62 6.03
CA ALA A 85 -13.99 32.84 6.68
C ALA A 85 -13.34 33.75 5.63
N LYS A 86 -14.12 34.71 5.09
CA LYS A 86 -13.56 35.87 4.40
C LYS A 86 -12.51 36.56 5.29
N PRO A 87 -11.39 37.06 4.75
CA PRO A 87 -10.40 37.75 5.55
C PRO A 87 -11.05 38.97 6.22
N ARG A 88 -11.18 38.93 7.54
CA ARG A 88 -11.62 40.07 8.33
C ARG A 88 -10.53 41.12 8.31
N LYS A 89 -10.89 42.34 7.85
CA LYS A 89 -10.09 43.54 8.07
C LYS A 89 -9.88 43.69 9.57
N ILE A 90 -8.62 43.78 9.98
CA ILE A 90 -8.21 44.02 11.35
C ILE A 90 -8.54 45.51 11.63
N SER A 91 -9.59 45.75 12.39
CA SER A 91 -9.85 47.05 13.02
C SER A 91 -9.04 47.10 14.34
N PRO A 92 -8.56 48.29 14.77
CA PRO A 92 -7.79 48.39 16.01
C PRO A 92 -8.63 47.97 17.20
N GLN A 93 -8.04 47.10 18.02
CA GLN A 93 -8.64 46.45 19.17
C GLN A 93 -9.13 47.44 20.22
N SER A 94 -10.40 47.34 20.59
CA SER A 94 -10.90 47.78 21.88
C SER A 94 -10.26 46.91 22.99
N PRO A 95 -10.01 47.41 24.20
CA PRO A 95 -9.41 46.66 25.26
C PRO A 95 -10.27 45.41 25.58
N ILE A 96 -9.62 44.25 25.56
CA ILE A 96 -10.25 42.98 25.93
C ILE A 96 -10.67 43.08 27.38
N SER A 97 -11.96 43.17 27.63
CA SER A 97 -12.51 42.95 28.97
C SER A 97 -12.30 41.48 29.32
N SER A 98 -11.52 41.23 30.35
CA SER A 98 -11.25 39.88 30.90
C SER A 98 -12.47 39.35 31.67
N ASP A 99 -13.56 39.11 30.95
CA ASP A 99 -14.72 38.41 31.53
C ASP A 99 -14.60 36.92 31.21
N TRP A 100 -13.88 36.19 32.07
CA TRP A 100 -13.63 34.75 32.01
C TRP A 100 -14.84 33.94 32.50
N SER A 101 -15.98 34.57 32.80
CA SER A 101 -17.19 33.94 33.36
C SER A 101 -17.98 33.08 32.36
N ASN A 102 -17.62 33.05 31.06
CA ASN A 102 -18.35 32.34 30.00
C ASN A 102 -17.54 31.26 29.30
N ASP A 103 -16.50 30.71 29.92
CA ASP A 103 -15.77 29.58 29.33
C ASP A 103 -16.59 28.30 29.51
N THR A 104 -17.16 27.78 28.43
CA THR A 104 -18.00 26.58 28.40
C THR A 104 -17.19 25.27 28.27
N ARG A 105 -15.86 25.37 28.16
CA ARG A 105 -15.00 24.19 28.07
C ARG A 105 -15.04 23.39 29.39
N PRO A 106 -14.97 22.03 29.31
CA PRO A 106 -14.84 21.21 30.50
C PRO A 106 -13.59 21.62 31.30
N GLN A 107 -13.69 21.60 32.63
CA GLN A 107 -12.60 22.00 33.52
C GLN A 107 -11.86 20.78 34.03
N ILE A 108 -10.52 20.81 33.96
CA ILE A 108 -9.65 19.84 34.63
C ILE A 108 -8.89 20.59 35.74
N GLU A 109 -9.18 20.25 37.00
CA GLU A 109 -8.47 20.82 38.13
C GLU A 109 -7.11 20.15 38.30
N ILE A 110 -6.07 20.97 38.29
CA ILE A 110 -4.68 20.54 38.49
C ILE A 110 -4.36 20.50 39.98
N ARG A 111 -4.27 19.28 40.53
CA ARG A 111 -3.86 19.04 41.93
C ARG A 111 -2.51 18.33 41.97
N PRO A 112 -1.56 18.79 42.77
CA PRO A 112 -0.29 18.09 42.97
C PRO A 112 -0.52 16.66 43.51
N GLY A 113 0.19 15.68 42.92
CA GLY A 113 0.07 14.26 43.31
C GLY A 113 -0.95 13.43 42.53
N GLU A 114 -1.80 14.05 41.71
CA GLU A 114 -2.86 13.38 40.94
C GLU A 114 -2.52 13.27 39.42
N LEU A 115 -1.26 12.96 39.11
CA LEU A 115 -0.78 12.91 37.72
C LEU A 115 -1.64 11.97 36.85
N ASP A 116 -1.87 10.77 37.33
CA ASP A 116 -2.60 9.73 36.59
C ASP A 116 -4.05 10.15 36.29
N ARG A 117 -4.77 10.67 37.29
CA ARG A 117 -6.13 11.20 37.09
C ARG A 117 -6.14 12.33 36.05
N ILE A 118 -5.23 13.29 36.17
CA ILE A 118 -5.17 14.45 35.29
C ILE A 118 -4.89 13.98 33.84
N VAL A 119 -3.97 13.05 33.65
CA VAL A 119 -3.64 12.51 32.32
C VAL A 119 -4.81 11.74 31.72
N ASN A 120 -5.52 10.94 32.54
CA ASN A 120 -6.70 10.21 32.12
C ASN A 120 -7.86 11.14 31.74
N ASP A 121 -8.10 12.19 32.54
CA ASP A 121 -9.10 13.21 32.21
C ASP A 121 -8.75 13.97 30.92
N MET A 122 -7.46 14.29 30.70
CA MET A 122 -6.97 14.90 29.48
C MET A 122 -7.22 14.02 28.25
N GLU A 123 -6.96 12.72 28.35
CA GLU A 123 -7.23 11.76 27.26
C GLU A 123 -8.72 11.65 26.97
N LEU A 124 -9.54 11.54 28.04
CA LEU A 124 -11.00 11.46 27.92
C LEU A 124 -11.57 12.71 27.24
N GLU A 125 -11.14 13.90 27.60
CA GLU A 125 -11.61 15.12 26.96
C GLU A 125 -11.08 15.26 25.52
N LEU A 126 -9.85 14.82 25.26
CA LEU A 126 -9.31 14.74 23.90
C LEU A 126 -10.10 13.76 23.02
N SER A 127 -10.59 12.66 23.59
CA SER A 127 -11.39 11.67 22.86
C SER A 127 -12.79 12.19 22.45
N LYS A 128 -13.32 13.17 23.20
CA LYS A 128 -14.58 13.84 22.87
C LYS A 128 -14.39 14.94 21.82
N ALA A 129 -13.16 15.43 21.68
CA ALA A 129 -12.81 16.38 20.63
C ALA A 129 -12.65 15.63 19.31
N ASP A 130 -13.39 16.06 18.28
CA ASP A 130 -13.34 15.42 16.96
C ASP A 130 -11.95 15.44 16.36
N GLY A 131 -11.55 14.31 15.77
CA GLY A 131 -10.36 14.21 14.93
C GLY A 131 -9.10 13.67 15.60
N TYR A 132 -9.16 13.20 16.86
CA TYR A 132 -8.02 12.57 17.55
C TYR A 132 -8.26 11.08 17.78
N TYR A 133 -7.25 10.28 17.44
CA TYR A 133 -7.36 8.82 17.42
C TYR A 133 -6.07 8.16 17.91
N ASN A 134 -6.18 6.92 18.37
CA ASN A 134 -5.03 6.05 18.63
C ASN A 134 -4.61 5.33 17.33
N ARG A 135 -3.40 5.59 16.84
CA ARG A 135 -2.82 4.87 15.71
C ARG A 135 -1.49 4.23 16.08
N GLY A 136 -1.52 2.93 16.37
CA GLY A 136 -0.30 2.18 16.68
C GLY A 136 0.48 2.75 17.88
N ASN A 137 -0.23 3.08 18.95
CA ASN A 137 0.28 3.72 20.17
C ASN A 137 0.83 5.15 19.97
N LEU A 138 0.32 5.85 18.97
CA LEU A 138 0.55 7.28 18.79
C LEU A 138 -0.79 7.99 18.75
N ILE A 139 -0.86 9.18 19.36
CA ILE A 139 -2.00 10.08 19.13
C ILE A 139 -1.85 10.65 17.73
N ALA A 140 -2.87 10.50 16.90
CA ALA A 140 -2.87 10.95 15.53
C ALA A 140 -4.18 11.67 15.19
N SER A 141 -4.12 12.54 14.17
CA SER A 141 -5.29 13.22 13.62
C SER A 141 -5.42 12.96 12.13
N VAL A 142 -6.67 12.94 11.65
CA VAL A 142 -6.95 12.96 10.21
C VAL A 142 -6.90 14.41 9.75
N VAL A 143 -5.98 14.70 8.84
CA VAL A 143 -5.79 16.05 8.28
C VAL A 143 -6.25 16.00 6.83
N GLN A 144 -7.18 16.88 6.50
CA GLN A 144 -7.63 17.13 5.14
C GLN A 144 -7.41 18.59 4.82
N ASP A 145 -6.61 18.86 3.81
CA ASP A 145 -6.37 20.19 3.28
C ASP A 145 -7.06 20.33 1.91
N SER A 146 -7.44 21.54 1.54
CA SER A 146 -8.06 21.81 0.22
C SER A 146 -7.14 21.48 -0.96
N THR A 147 -5.83 21.39 -0.72
CA THR A 147 -4.79 21.17 -1.75
C THR A 147 -4.13 19.79 -1.67
N SER A 148 -4.39 19.05 -0.60
CA SER A 148 -3.72 17.76 -0.35
C SER A 148 -4.72 16.66 -0.01
N PRO A 149 -4.49 15.42 -0.47
CA PRO A 149 -5.35 14.30 -0.10
C PRO A 149 -5.32 14.08 1.42
N ALA A 150 -6.45 13.65 1.97
CA ALA A 150 -6.53 13.34 3.40
C ALA A 150 -5.44 12.36 3.83
N CYS A 151 -4.75 12.67 4.91
CA CYS A 151 -3.68 11.85 5.49
C CYS A 151 -3.82 11.77 7.01
N ILE A 152 -3.14 10.80 7.60
CA ILE A 152 -3.06 10.67 9.06
C ILE A 152 -1.71 11.23 9.49
N LYS A 153 -1.73 12.20 10.40
CA LYS A 153 -0.51 12.77 10.97
C LYS A 153 -0.43 12.47 12.46
N PRO A 154 0.67 11.85 12.95
CA PRO A 154 0.96 11.81 14.36
C PRO A 154 1.06 13.24 14.91
N ILE A 155 0.45 13.48 16.06
CA ILE A 155 0.51 14.79 16.71
C ILE A 155 1.85 14.96 17.42
N SER A 156 2.42 16.15 17.38
CA SER A 156 3.61 16.50 18.20
C SER A 156 3.18 16.97 19.59
N ALA A 157 4.09 16.93 20.59
CA ALA A 157 3.79 17.41 21.94
C ALA A 157 3.34 18.88 21.98
N PRO A 158 3.92 19.83 21.21
CA PRO A 158 3.40 21.20 21.12
C PRO A 158 1.99 21.26 20.50
N SER A 159 1.72 20.44 19.46
CA SER A 159 0.40 20.36 18.85
C SER A 159 -0.64 19.74 19.78
N LEU A 160 -0.24 18.76 20.60
CA LEU A 160 -1.08 18.18 21.64
C LEU A 160 -1.42 19.22 22.72
N THR A 161 -0.43 20.02 23.16
CA THR A 161 -0.67 21.15 24.09
C THR A 161 -1.75 22.10 23.56
N ARG A 162 -1.63 22.48 22.28
CA ARG A 162 -2.59 23.37 21.64
C ARG A 162 -3.98 22.73 21.49
N ALA A 163 -4.03 21.44 21.17
CA ALA A 163 -5.28 20.67 21.07
C ALA A 163 -6.02 20.63 22.41
N LEU A 164 -5.31 20.28 23.47
CA LEU A 164 -5.85 20.23 24.83
C LEU A 164 -6.27 21.62 25.35
N SER A 165 -5.49 22.66 25.10
CA SER A 165 -5.86 24.02 25.47
C SER A 165 -7.11 24.53 24.75
N ARG A 166 -7.49 23.94 23.61
CA ARG A 166 -8.76 24.23 22.92
C ARG A 166 -9.92 23.41 23.49
N ALA A 167 -9.66 22.16 23.83
CA ALA A 167 -10.68 21.23 24.30
C ALA A 167 -11.05 21.46 25.78
N VAL A 168 -10.10 21.91 26.60
CA VAL A 168 -10.20 21.90 28.08
C VAL A 168 -9.75 23.25 28.65
N ASN A 169 -10.42 23.69 29.72
CA ASN A 169 -9.95 24.75 30.59
C ASN A 169 -9.25 24.12 31.81
N PHE A 170 -7.92 24.24 31.87
CA PHE A 170 -7.15 23.79 33.03
C PHE A 170 -7.26 24.82 34.15
N VAL A 171 -7.65 24.38 35.35
CA VAL A 171 -7.83 25.27 36.49
C VAL A 171 -7.00 24.80 37.67
N HIS A 172 -6.63 25.74 38.50
CA HIS A 172 -5.93 25.52 39.75
C HIS A 172 -6.58 26.33 40.85
N TYR A 173 -6.75 25.74 42.03
CA TYR A 173 -7.31 26.43 43.19
C TYR A 173 -6.26 27.37 43.80
N ASP A 174 -6.55 28.68 43.76
CA ASP A 174 -5.74 29.70 44.43
C ASP A 174 -6.23 29.99 45.84
N HIS A 175 -5.51 29.52 46.82
CA HIS A 175 -5.85 29.70 48.23
C HIS A 175 -5.91 31.17 48.66
N ARG A 176 -5.23 32.10 47.95
CA ARG A 176 -5.25 33.52 48.32
C ARG A 176 -6.53 34.21 47.91
N SER A 177 -7.05 33.87 46.74
CA SER A 177 -8.30 34.42 46.22
C SER A 177 -9.53 33.52 46.53
N ALA A 178 -9.31 32.35 47.13
CA ALA A 178 -10.30 31.30 47.39
C ALA A 178 -11.14 30.97 46.16
N SER A 179 -10.50 30.92 44.96
CA SER A 179 -11.19 30.71 43.70
C SER A 179 -10.33 29.88 42.74
N LEU A 180 -10.98 29.23 41.76
CA LEU A 180 -10.33 28.54 40.65
C LEU A 180 -9.82 29.58 39.66
N LYS A 181 -8.57 29.43 39.25
CA LYS A 181 -7.94 30.25 38.22
C LYS A 181 -7.52 29.40 37.03
N SER A 182 -7.83 29.85 35.83
CA SER A 182 -7.34 29.22 34.60
C SER A 182 -5.83 29.29 34.49
N ILE A 183 -5.21 28.21 34.09
CA ILE A 183 -3.77 28.08 33.86
C ILE A 183 -3.50 27.30 32.58
N ASP A 184 -2.31 27.44 32.04
CA ASP A 184 -1.86 26.59 30.95
C ASP A 184 -1.48 25.19 31.46
N PRO A 185 -1.66 24.13 30.64
CA PRO A 185 -1.24 22.78 31.01
C PRO A 185 0.27 22.70 31.16
N ALA A 186 0.74 22.27 32.35
CA ALA A 186 2.16 22.14 32.57
C ALA A 186 2.78 21.05 31.68
N PRO A 187 4.02 21.26 31.14
CA PRO A 187 4.67 20.34 30.21
C PRO A 187 4.77 18.90 30.71
N LYS A 188 4.86 18.67 32.02
CA LYS A 188 4.93 17.33 32.61
C LYS A 188 3.68 16.47 32.34
N TYR A 189 2.48 17.07 32.33
CA TYR A 189 1.22 16.36 32.06
C TYR A 189 1.10 16.04 30.57
N ILE A 190 1.51 17.01 29.71
CA ILE A 190 1.57 16.80 28.26
C ILE A 190 2.54 15.68 27.92
N ALA A 191 3.74 15.68 28.52
CA ALA A 191 4.74 14.63 28.28
C ALA A 191 4.23 13.26 28.75
N ALA A 192 3.59 13.19 29.93
CA ALA A 192 3.02 11.95 30.44
C ALA A 192 1.92 11.38 29.53
N LEU A 193 1.01 12.22 29.02
CA LEU A 193 0.02 11.79 28.04
C LEU A 193 0.66 11.43 26.70
N TYR A 194 1.58 12.27 26.19
CA TYR A 194 2.23 12.05 24.89
C TYR A 194 3.07 10.77 24.86
N ASP A 195 3.70 10.41 25.98
CA ASP A 195 4.57 9.24 26.12
C ASP A 195 3.89 8.03 26.76
N ALA A 196 2.55 8.06 26.90
CA ALA A 196 1.80 6.94 27.43
C ALA A 196 1.98 5.67 26.55
N GLU A 197 1.98 4.51 27.21
CA GLU A 197 2.09 3.20 26.55
C GLU A 197 0.81 2.79 25.83
N SER A 198 -0.35 3.31 26.27
CA SER A 198 -1.66 3.02 25.69
C SER A 198 -2.60 4.21 25.84
N TYR A 199 -3.62 4.25 24.99
CA TYR A 199 -4.65 5.29 24.95
C TYR A 199 -6.03 4.64 24.97
N PRO A 200 -6.55 4.26 26.15
CA PRO A 200 -7.82 3.51 26.28
C PRO A 200 -9.06 4.29 25.86
N HIS A 201 -9.04 5.63 25.94
CA HIS A 201 -10.17 6.48 25.57
C HIS A 201 -10.18 6.87 24.10
N LEU A 202 -9.03 6.83 23.40
CA LEU A 202 -8.94 7.19 22.01
C LEU A 202 -9.32 6.00 21.10
N LEU A 203 -10.23 6.25 20.16
CA LEU A 203 -10.66 5.25 19.19
C LEU A 203 -9.50 4.80 18.29
N PRO A 204 -9.37 3.49 18.00
CA PRO A 204 -8.29 2.96 17.18
C PRO A 204 -8.49 3.32 15.71
N LEU A 205 -7.52 4.02 15.08
CA LEU A 205 -7.57 4.40 13.67
C LEU A 205 -6.70 3.47 12.82
N LYS A 206 -7.32 2.61 12.02
CA LYS A 206 -6.61 1.68 11.14
C LYS A 206 -6.20 2.30 9.79
N GLY A 207 -6.96 3.28 9.29
CA GLY A 207 -6.68 3.92 8.01
C GLY A 207 -7.76 4.88 7.56
N ILE A 208 -7.61 5.37 6.33
CA ILE A 208 -8.58 6.24 5.66
C ILE A 208 -9.27 5.47 4.54
N ALA A 209 -10.59 5.52 4.51
CA ALA A 209 -11.40 5.09 3.38
C ALA A 209 -11.77 6.31 2.51
N ARG A 210 -11.34 6.30 1.25
CA ARG A 210 -11.63 7.41 0.29
C ARG A 210 -12.83 7.12 -0.59
N GLN A 211 -13.56 6.08 -0.28
CA GLN A 211 -14.79 5.59 -0.92
C GLN A 211 -15.54 4.66 0.02
N PRO A 212 -16.80 4.29 -0.31
CA PRO A 212 -17.53 3.27 0.41
C PRO A 212 -16.73 1.98 0.54
N HIS A 213 -16.86 1.30 1.67
CA HIS A 213 -16.08 0.11 1.96
C HIS A 213 -16.94 -0.97 2.63
N PHE A 214 -16.60 -2.23 2.39
CA PHE A 214 -17.31 -3.35 3.01
C PHE A 214 -16.86 -3.54 4.46
N ARG A 215 -17.81 -3.89 5.33
CA ARG A 215 -17.55 -4.39 6.67
C ARG A 215 -17.34 -5.91 6.65
N ALA A 216 -16.90 -6.48 7.76
CA ALA A 216 -16.65 -7.92 7.88
C ALA A 216 -17.92 -8.77 7.64
N ASP A 217 -19.10 -8.25 8.00
CA ASP A 217 -20.40 -8.89 7.77
C ASP A 217 -20.86 -8.83 6.29
N GLY A 218 -20.11 -8.13 5.44
CA GLY A 218 -20.43 -7.93 4.03
C GLY A 218 -21.31 -6.73 3.73
N SER A 219 -21.79 -6.01 4.75
CA SER A 219 -22.50 -4.74 4.54
C SER A 219 -21.56 -3.68 3.98
N LEU A 220 -22.11 -2.74 3.19
CA LEU A 220 -21.36 -1.64 2.60
C LEU A 220 -21.56 -0.37 3.45
N CYS A 221 -20.47 0.17 4.00
CA CYS A 221 -20.47 1.45 4.69
C CYS A 221 -20.50 2.57 3.64
N MET A 222 -21.62 3.27 3.55
CA MET A 222 -21.86 4.38 2.64
C MET A 222 -21.73 5.75 3.33
N THR A 223 -21.36 5.79 4.61
CA THR A 223 -21.27 7.03 5.39
C THR A 223 -19.83 7.51 5.51
N ALA A 224 -19.63 8.82 5.42
CA ALA A 224 -18.35 9.46 5.76
C ALA A 224 -18.17 9.54 7.29
N GLY A 225 -16.94 9.80 7.74
CA GLY A 225 -16.60 9.85 9.16
C GLY A 225 -16.06 8.53 9.69
N TYR A 226 -15.95 8.42 11.02
CA TYR A 226 -15.36 7.24 11.65
C TYR A 226 -16.35 6.07 11.71
N ASP A 227 -15.97 4.93 11.15
CA ASP A 227 -16.73 3.68 11.23
C ASP A 227 -16.16 2.78 12.33
N ILE A 228 -16.92 2.62 13.42
CA ILE A 228 -16.54 1.83 14.59
C ILE A 228 -16.29 0.36 14.23
N ALA A 229 -17.07 -0.21 13.29
CA ALA A 229 -16.97 -1.62 12.91
C ALA A 229 -15.63 -1.94 12.20
N THR A 230 -15.11 -1.02 11.42
CA THR A 230 -13.87 -1.22 10.67
C THR A 230 -12.65 -0.52 11.26
N GLY A 231 -12.86 0.55 12.04
CA GLY A 231 -11.80 1.44 12.52
C GLY A 231 -11.21 2.30 11.41
N LEU A 232 -11.95 2.50 10.31
CA LEU A 232 -11.57 3.38 9.19
C LEU A 232 -12.27 4.73 9.34
N PHE A 233 -11.60 5.77 8.84
CA PHE A 233 -12.20 7.10 8.73
C PHE A 233 -12.56 7.37 7.27
N GLY A 234 -13.85 7.50 6.96
CA GLY A 234 -14.38 7.77 5.62
C GLY A 234 -14.22 9.23 5.24
N VAL A 235 -13.45 9.48 4.17
CA VAL A 235 -13.26 10.81 3.57
C VAL A 235 -13.75 10.75 2.12
N PHE A 236 -15.04 10.81 1.93
CA PHE A 236 -15.70 10.79 0.63
C PHE A 236 -17.09 11.39 0.74
N ASN A 237 -17.64 11.85 -0.38
CA ASN A 237 -19.04 12.26 -0.44
C ASN A 237 -19.92 11.05 -0.81
N PRO A 238 -20.82 10.58 0.05
CA PRO A 238 -21.67 9.43 -0.24
C PRO A 238 -22.52 9.55 -1.51
N ALA A 239 -22.90 10.78 -1.88
CA ALA A 239 -23.75 11.05 -3.05
C ALA A 239 -23.07 10.72 -4.39
N ASP A 240 -21.73 10.63 -4.41
CA ASP A 240 -20.97 10.30 -5.62
C ASP A 240 -21.01 8.81 -5.97
N TYR A 241 -21.57 7.97 -5.08
CA TYR A 241 -21.51 6.52 -5.21
C TYR A 241 -22.91 5.90 -5.25
N CYS A 242 -23.12 4.99 -6.20
CA CYS A 242 -24.38 4.25 -6.33
C CYS A 242 -24.08 2.76 -6.50
N VAL A 243 -24.38 1.95 -5.49
CA VAL A 243 -24.21 0.49 -5.52
C VAL A 243 -25.51 -0.17 -5.11
N LYS A 244 -26.11 -0.96 -6.01
CA LYS A 244 -27.35 -1.71 -5.73
C LYS A 244 -27.16 -2.60 -4.49
N GLU A 245 -28.23 -2.79 -3.74
CA GLU A 245 -28.21 -3.64 -2.54
C GLU A 245 -28.01 -5.12 -2.87
N ALA A 246 -28.66 -5.60 -3.92
CA ALA A 246 -28.54 -6.96 -4.43
C ALA A 246 -28.29 -6.93 -5.95
N PRO A 247 -27.04 -6.63 -6.39
CA PRO A 247 -26.71 -6.61 -7.80
C PRO A 247 -26.68 -8.04 -8.36
N SER A 248 -27.16 -8.20 -9.58
CA SER A 248 -27.12 -9.45 -10.35
C SER A 248 -25.76 -9.69 -10.99
N GLN A 249 -25.54 -10.88 -11.55
CA GLN A 249 -24.36 -11.16 -12.37
C GLN A 249 -24.31 -10.28 -13.62
N GLN A 250 -25.46 -9.95 -14.21
CA GLN A 250 -25.52 -9.05 -15.36
C GLN A 250 -25.11 -7.62 -14.99
N ASP A 251 -25.52 -7.12 -13.80
CA ASP A 251 -25.02 -5.83 -13.30
C ASP A 251 -23.49 -5.83 -13.13
N ALA A 252 -22.94 -6.94 -12.65
CA ALA A 252 -21.50 -7.09 -12.51
C ALA A 252 -20.77 -7.16 -13.86
N GLN A 253 -21.38 -7.81 -14.86
CA GLN A 253 -20.83 -7.88 -16.21
C GLN A 253 -20.79 -6.48 -16.85
N HIS A 254 -21.87 -5.70 -16.78
CA HIS A 254 -21.91 -4.32 -17.26
C HIS A 254 -20.89 -3.45 -16.52
N ALA A 255 -20.76 -3.63 -15.20
CA ALA A 255 -19.77 -2.90 -14.41
C ALA A 255 -18.32 -3.22 -14.85
N LEU A 256 -18.03 -4.48 -15.16
CA LEU A 256 -16.75 -4.91 -15.70
C LEU A 256 -16.46 -4.27 -17.06
N GLU A 257 -17.44 -4.27 -17.98
CA GLU A 257 -17.32 -3.66 -19.31
C GLU A 257 -17.01 -2.15 -19.22
N HIS A 258 -17.61 -1.45 -18.25
CA HIS A 258 -17.32 -0.02 -18.05
C HIS A 258 -15.89 0.22 -17.53
N ILE A 259 -15.40 -0.61 -16.61
CA ILE A 259 -14.01 -0.54 -16.15
C ILE A 259 -13.06 -0.89 -17.29
N ASP A 260 -13.39 -1.89 -18.09
CA ASP A 260 -12.58 -2.37 -19.20
C ASP A 260 -12.37 -1.31 -20.27
N LYS A 261 -13.36 -0.46 -20.52
CA LYS A 261 -13.22 0.70 -21.43
C LYS A 261 -12.09 1.65 -21.06
N LEU A 262 -11.77 1.80 -19.77
CA LEU A 262 -10.61 2.61 -19.35
C LEU A 262 -9.27 1.97 -19.75
N LEU A 263 -9.26 0.66 -19.97
CA LEU A 263 -8.08 -0.11 -20.33
C LEU A 263 -7.93 -0.34 -21.83
N SER A 264 -8.94 0.03 -22.65
CA SER A 264 -8.99 -0.24 -24.09
C SER A 264 -7.83 0.35 -24.90
N GLY A 265 -7.20 1.43 -24.41
CA GLY A 265 -6.04 2.06 -25.05
C GLY A 265 -4.68 1.43 -24.71
N PHE A 266 -4.65 0.40 -23.85
CA PHE A 266 -3.41 -0.28 -23.48
C PHE A 266 -3.21 -1.57 -24.27
N ASP A 267 -2.02 -1.76 -24.80
CA ASP A 267 -1.63 -3.03 -25.43
C ASP A 267 -1.05 -3.95 -24.36
N PHE A 268 -1.90 -4.79 -23.79
CA PHE A 268 -1.44 -5.86 -22.90
C PHE A 268 -0.79 -6.98 -23.73
N GLN A 269 0.24 -7.61 -23.18
CA GLN A 269 0.93 -8.71 -23.83
C GLN A 269 -0.06 -9.87 -24.16
N ASP A 270 -0.92 -10.19 -23.21
CA ASP A 270 -1.90 -11.27 -23.30
C ASP A 270 -3.13 -11.00 -22.40
N ALA A 271 -4.07 -11.92 -22.41
CA ALA A 271 -5.27 -11.86 -21.56
C ALA A 271 -4.95 -11.96 -20.06
N ASN A 272 -3.85 -12.62 -19.66
CA ASN A 272 -3.45 -12.74 -18.26
C ASN A 272 -2.96 -11.38 -17.74
N ALA A 273 -2.18 -10.65 -18.54
CA ALA A 273 -1.72 -9.30 -18.21
C ALA A 273 -2.90 -8.32 -18.07
N HIS A 274 -3.91 -8.43 -18.94
CA HIS A 274 -5.13 -7.65 -18.84
C HIS A 274 -5.93 -7.99 -17.56
N ALA A 275 -6.12 -9.27 -17.25
CA ALA A 275 -6.77 -9.72 -16.02
C ALA A 275 -6.01 -9.26 -14.76
N ALA A 276 -4.68 -9.26 -14.80
CA ALA A 276 -3.85 -8.71 -13.74
C ALA A 276 -4.12 -7.21 -13.51
N ALA A 277 -4.27 -6.42 -14.58
CA ALA A 277 -4.61 -5.00 -14.48
C ALA A 277 -6.01 -4.79 -13.87
N LEU A 278 -7.02 -5.56 -14.29
CA LEU A 278 -8.36 -5.54 -13.69
C LEU A 278 -8.31 -5.88 -12.19
N SER A 279 -7.53 -6.90 -11.80
CA SER A 279 -7.37 -7.28 -10.40
C SER A 279 -6.67 -6.18 -9.57
N ALA A 280 -5.73 -5.44 -10.16
CA ALA A 280 -5.08 -4.28 -9.53
C ALA A 280 -6.08 -3.14 -9.27
N ILE A 281 -6.95 -2.85 -10.23
CA ILE A 281 -8.03 -1.86 -10.12
C ILE A 281 -8.99 -2.23 -8.99
N LEU A 282 -9.50 -3.47 -8.97
CA LEU A 282 -10.38 -3.92 -7.90
C LEU A 282 -9.67 -3.90 -6.53
N THR A 283 -8.38 -4.25 -6.48
CA THR A 283 -7.57 -4.16 -5.26
C THR A 283 -7.50 -2.72 -4.76
N ALA A 284 -7.25 -1.76 -5.66
CA ALA A 284 -7.18 -0.34 -5.32
C ALA A 284 -8.52 0.18 -4.75
N ALA A 285 -9.64 -0.28 -5.31
CA ALA A 285 -10.96 0.12 -4.84
C ALA A 285 -11.29 -0.36 -3.41
N ILE A 286 -10.76 -1.49 -2.95
CA ILE A 286 -11.12 -2.06 -1.63
C ILE A 286 -9.93 -2.29 -0.69
N ARG A 287 -8.74 -1.82 -1.03
CA ARG A 287 -7.50 -2.11 -0.26
C ARG A 287 -7.60 -1.83 1.24
N PRO A 288 -8.24 -0.75 1.73
CA PRO A 288 -8.32 -0.49 3.16
C PRO A 288 -8.94 -1.60 3.99
N MET A 289 -9.82 -2.42 3.40
CA MET A 289 -10.49 -3.52 4.10
C MET A 289 -9.72 -4.84 4.03
N LEU A 290 -8.85 -5.04 3.03
CA LEU A 290 -8.07 -6.25 2.90
C LEU A 290 -6.96 -6.32 3.95
N THR A 291 -6.81 -7.48 4.59
CA THR A 291 -5.72 -7.73 5.54
C THR A 291 -4.38 -7.67 4.82
N THR A 292 -4.25 -8.41 3.74
CA THR A 292 -3.06 -8.46 2.88
C THR A 292 -3.46 -8.34 1.41
N ALA A 293 -2.57 -7.89 0.56
CA ALA A 293 -2.75 -7.89 -0.89
C ALA A 293 -1.40 -8.03 -1.60
N PRO A 294 -1.36 -8.68 -2.77
CA PRO A 294 -0.15 -8.73 -3.58
C PRO A 294 0.22 -7.33 -4.08
N MET A 295 1.49 -7.15 -4.39
CA MET A 295 1.97 -6.00 -5.13
C MET A 295 1.72 -6.17 -6.63
N PHE A 296 1.56 -5.07 -7.35
CA PHE A 296 1.46 -5.10 -8.81
C PHE A 296 2.65 -4.39 -9.46
N HIS A 297 3.20 -5.02 -10.49
CA HIS A 297 4.35 -4.50 -11.23
C HIS A 297 3.98 -4.34 -12.71
N ALA A 298 4.00 -3.11 -13.21
CA ALA A 298 3.82 -2.83 -14.62
C ALA A 298 5.17 -2.98 -15.36
N ALA A 299 5.27 -3.99 -16.19
CA ALA A 299 6.47 -4.32 -16.94
C ALA A 299 6.29 -4.05 -18.45
N ALA A 300 7.36 -3.73 -19.13
CA ALA A 300 7.43 -3.68 -20.60
C ALA A 300 8.87 -3.82 -21.04
N HIS A 301 9.05 -4.20 -22.31
CA HIS A 301 10.38 -4.27 -22.90
C HIS A 301 10.93 -2.90 -23.33
N GLN A 302 10.02 -1.97 -23.64
CA GLN A 302 10.37 -0.66 -24.18
C GLN A 302 9.94 0.49 -23.25
N PRO A 303 10.66 1.62 -23.25
CA PRO A 303 10.21 2.85 -22.62
C PRO A 303 8.94 3.39 -23.30
N SER A 304 8.25 4.32 -22.63
CA SER A 304 7.03 4.99 -23.13
C SER A 304 5.86 4.05 -23.48
N SER A 305 5.83 2.83 -22.97
CA SER A 305 4.79 1.83 -23.20
C SER A 305 3.49 2.06 -22.39
N GLY A 306 3.37 3.17 -21.65
CA GLY A 306 2.16 3.50 -20.87
C GLY A 306 2.15 2.98 -19.42
N LYS A 307 3.24 2.35 -18.91
CA LYS A 307 3.31 1.79 -17.55
C LYS A 307 2.89 2.77 -16.44
N SER A 308 3.58 3.90 -16.35
CA SER A 308 3.28 4.90 -15.32
C SER A 308 1.89 5.51 -15.47
N TYR A 309 1.35 5.54 -16.71
CA TYR A 309 -0.01 5.98 -16.95
C TYR A 309 -1.04 4.96 -16.45
N LEU A 310 -0.81 3.67 -16.68
CA LEU A 310 -1.61 2.58 -16.11
C LEU A 310 -1.61 2.64 -14.56
N LEU A 311 -0.44 2.85 -13.95
CA LEU A 311 -0.34 2.99 -12.49
C LEU A 311 -1.16 4.18 -11.96
N LYS A 312 -1.23 5.30 -12.71
CA LYS A 312 -2.10 6.44 -12.35
C LYS A 312 -3.58 6.08 -12.40
N ILE A 313 -4.02 5.30 -13.38
CA ILE A 313 -5.41 4.82 -13.45
C ILE A 313 -5.71 3.93 -12.25
N ILE A 314 -4.87 2.96 -11.94
CA ILE A 314 -5.03 2.08 -10.77
C ILE A 314 -5.11 2.93 -9.49
N ALA A 315 -4.20 3.92 -9.35
CA ALA A 315 -4.17 4.80 -8.20
C ALA A 315 -5.43 5.66 -8.05
N GLY A 316 -6.04 6.08 -9.15
CA GLY A 316 -7.29 6.82 -9.16
C GLY A 316 -8.44 6.05 -8.48
N PHE A 317 -8.51 4.73 -8.62
CA PHE A 317 -9.50 3.91 -7.91
C PHE A 317 -9.31 3.90 -6.39
N ALA A 318 -8.10 4.10 -5.90
CA ALA A 318 -7.83 4.26 -4.46
C ALA A 318 -8.01 5.71 -3.95
N GLY A 319 -8.40 6.65 -4.80
CA GLY A 319 -8.52 8.07 -4.45
C GLY A 319 -7.18 8.80 -4.37
N ALA A 320 -6.19 8.35 -5.12
CA ALA A 320 -4.89 8.98 -5.27
C ALA A 320 -4.67 9.36 -6.75
N GLU A 321 -5.21 10.50 -7.16
CA GLU A 321 -5.12 10.98 -8.55
C GLU A 321 -3.67 11.23 -8.97
N ASN A 322 -2.85 11.76 -8.07
CA ASN A 322 -1.44 12.02 -8.27
C ASN A 322 -0.62 11.36 -7.13
N PRO A 323 -0.42 10.03 -7.18
CA PRO A 323 0.33 9.34 -6.14
C PRO A 323 1.79 9.79 -6.12
N ALA A 324 2.38 9.89 -4.94
CA ALA A 324 3.81 10.14 -4.82
C ALA A 324 4.61 8.99 -5.43
N MET A 325 5.47 9.32 -6.40
CA MET A 325 6.38 8.38 -7.02
C MET A 325 7.66 8.32 -6.20
N LEU A 326 8.01 7.14 -5.71
CA LEU A 326 9.19 6.90 -4.89
C LEU A 326 10.27 6.18 -5.71
N SER A 327 11.52 6.50 -5.43
CA SER A 327 12.63 5.69 -5.92
C SER A 327 12.88 4.52 -4.97
N MET A 328 13.14 3.33 -5.51
CA MET A 328 13.49 2.16 -4.70
C MET A 328 14.90 2.33 -4.12
N PRO A 329 15.07 2.31 -2.79
CA PRO A 329 16.40 2.38 -2.18
C PRO A 329 17.23 1.13 -2.49
N PRO A 330 18.58 1.25 -2.52
CA PRO A 330 19.46 0.16 -2.91
C PRO A 330 19.62 -0.94 -1.85
N ASN A 331 19.26 -0.68 -0.60
CA ASN A 331 19.45 -1.62 0.52
C ASN A 331 18.24 -1.68 1.46
N ASP A 332 18.15 -2.79 2.22
CA ASP A 332 17.03 -3.09 3.13
C ASP A 332 16.88 -2.05 4.25
N GLU A 333 17.98 -1.49 4.76
CA GLU A 333 17.93 -0.53 5.87
C GLU A 333 17.28 0.80 5.47
N GLU A 334 17.70 1.37 4.35
CA GLU A 334 17.11 2.61 3.82
C GLU A 334 15.67 2.38 3.35
N PHE A 335 15.40 1.20 2.76
CA PHE A 335 14.05 0.82 2.39
C PHE A 335 13.13 0.74 3.61
N ARG A 336 13.60 0.15 4.72
CA ARG A 336 12.84 0.08 5.98
C ARG A 336 12.50 1.46 6.52
N LYS A 337 13.44 2.41 6.50
CA LYS A 337 13.24 3.79 6.96
C LYS A 337 12.21 4.50 6.08
N LEU A 338 12.35 4.41 4.76
CA LEU A 338 11.42 4.99 3.80
C LEU A 338 10.01 4.41 3.95
N LEU A 339 9.89 3.08 3.98
CA LEU A 339 8.60 2.39 4.06
C LEU A 339 7.85 2.76 5.34
N LEU A 340 8.53 2.75 6.50
CA LEU A 340 7.91 3.11 7.77
C LEU A 340 7.41 4.56 7.77
N ALA A 341 8.23 5.50 7.31
CA ALA A 341 7.88 6.91 7.23
C ALA A 341 6.66 7.11 6.30
N THR A 342 6.66 6.45 5.15
CA THR A 342 5.55 6.53 4.19
C THR A 342 4.25 5.94 4.79
N LEU A 343 4.29 4.78 5.41
CA LEU A 343 3.10 4.11 5.96
C LEU A 343 2.53 4.79 7.20
N LEU A 344 3.31 5.60 7.92
CA LEU A 344 2.80 6.42 9.02
C LEU A 344 1.70 7.38 8.57
N GLU A 345 1.81 7.93 7.37
CA GLU A 345 0.82 8.87 6.80
C GLU A 345 -0.45 8.18 6.27
N ALA A 346 -0.50 6.84 6.28
CA ALA A 346 -1.58 6.02 5.72
C ALA A 346 -1.90 6.33 4.25
N PRO A 347 -0.93 6.26 3.35
CA PRO A 347 -1.18 6.47 1.93
C PRO A 347 -2.13 5.38 1.41
N ALA A 348 -2.98 5.73 0.44
CA ALA A 348 -3.77 4.71 -0.26
C ALA A 348 -2.89 3.84 -1.17
N ILE A 349 -1.85 4.46 -1.74
CA ILE A 349 -0.96 3.89 -2.75
C ILE A 349 0.50 4.23 -2.40
N VAL A 350 1.39 3.28 -2.63
CA VAL A 350 2.84 3.45 -2.63
C VAL A 350 3.36 3.00 -3.99
N VAL A 351 3.96 3.90 -4.75
CA VAL A 351 4.45 3.63 -6.11
C VAL A 351 5.96 3.72 -6.17
N PHE A 352 6.62 2.66 -6.59
CA PHE A 352 8.03 2.65 -6.96
C PHE A 352 8.14 2.70 -8.48
N ASP A 353 8.28 3.90 -9.03
CA ASP A 353 8.29 4.09 -10.48
C ASP A 353 9.70 3.97 -11.05
N ASN A 354 9.77 3.47 -12.30
CA ASN A 354 10.99 3.37 -13.10
C ASN A 354 12.13 2.61 -12.40
N LEU A 355 11.84 1.37 -11.98
CA LEU A 355 12.86 0.51 -11.40
C LEU A 355 14.02 0.28 -12.38
N THR A 356 15.24 0.43 -11.87
CA THR A 356 16.49 0.19 -12.63
C THR A 356 17.09 -1.18 -12.35
N HIS A 357 16.59 -1.89 -11.34
CA HIS A 357 17.04 -3.21 -10.91
C HIS A 357 15.83 -4.05 -10.52
N ASP A 358 15.99 -5.36 -10.55
CA ASP A 358 14.97 -6.30 -10.11
C ASP A 358 14.49 -6.04 -8.67
N LEU A 359 13.21 -6.32 -8.43
CA LEU A 359 12.58 -6.23 -7.12
C LEU A 359 13.21 -7.25 -6.17
N GLN A 360 14.10 -6.77 -5.31
CA GLN A 360 14.77 -7.60 -4.32
C GLN A 360 13.86 -7.92 -3.13
N PRO A 361 13.97 -9.13 -2.54
CA PRO A 361 13.16 -9.56 -1.40
C PRO A 361 13.69 -8.96 -0.08
N PHE A 362 13.60 -7.63 0.07
CA PHE A 362 13.89 -6.96 1.34
C PHE A 362 12.96 -7.51 2.44
N GLY A 363 13.55 -7.85 3.60
CA GLY A 363 12.82 -8.52 4.67
C GLY A 363 11.58 -7.76 5.12
N VAL A 364 11.70 -6.44 5.33
CA VAL A 364 10.58 -5.59 5.74
C VAL A 364 9.51 -5.49 4.64
N PHE A 365 9.90 -5.53 3.36
CA PHE A 365 8.96 -5.48 2.25
C PHE A 365 8.17 -6.77 2.12
N CYS A 366 8.86 -7.90 2.20
CA CYS A 366 8.20 -9.21 2.24
C CYS A 366 7.17 -9.28 3.37
N THR A 367 7.51 -8.77 4.56
CA THR A 367 6.59 -8.69 5.69
C THR A 367 5.41 -7.75 5.40
N ALA A 368 5.66 -6.55 4.84
CA ALA A 368 4.61 -5.57 4.55
C ALA A 368 3.57 -6.07 3.52
N LEU A 369 3.94 -6.99 2.64
CA LEU A 369 3.04 -7.60 1.68
C LEU A 369 2.21 -8.77 2.25
N THR A 370 2.67 -9.40 3.34
CA THR A 370 2.03 -10.61 3.90
C THR A 370 1.48 -10.44 5.32
N GLU A 371 1.78 -9.32 5.98
CA GLU A 371 1.30 -9.03 7.32
C GLU A 371 0.50 -7.72 7.35
N PRO A 372 -0.54 -7.63 8.19
CA PRO A 372 -1.40 -6.43 8.27
C PRO A 372 -0.70 -5.22 8.86
N THR A 373 0.39 -5.41 9.57
CA THR A 373 1.17 -4.36 10.23
C THR A 373 2.66 -4.66 10.20
N ILE A 374 3.47 -3.60 10.24
CA ILE A 374 4.90 -3.67 10.51
C ILE A 374 5.25 -2.77 11.69
N GLN A 375 6.32 -3.12 12.38
CA GLN A 375 6.86 -2.33 13.49
C GLN A 375 8.22 -1.75 13.14
N GLY A 376 8.47 -0.54 13.62
CA GLY A 376 9.78 0.07 13.47
C GLY A 376 9.92 1.34 14.30
N ARG A 377 11.17 1.78 14.44
CA ARG A 377 11.49 3.01 15.17
C ARG A 377 11.18 4.22 14.31
N VAL A 378 10.44 5.17 14.87
CA VAL A 378 10.15 6.46 14.22
C VAL A 378 11.40 7.33 14.23
N LEU A 379 11.80 7.85 13.06
CA LEU A 379 12.93 8.75 12.94
C LEU A 379 12.70 10.05 13.74
N GLY A 380 13.71 10.48 14.47
CA GLY A 380 13.65 11.70 15.28
C GLY A 380 12.92 11.56 16.62
N VAL A 381 12.34 10.41 16.91
CA VAL A 381 11.66 10.13 18.19
C VAL A 381 12.10 8.77 18.73
N SER A 382 12.34 8.67 20.04
CA SER A 382 12.74 7.40 20.66
C SER A 382 11.55 6.46 20.90
N LYS A 383 10.60 6.39 19.94
CA LYS A 383 9.42 5.53 20.01
C LYS A 383 9.38 4.54 18.87
N ASN A 384 8.85 3.35 19.15
CA ASN A 384 8.43 2.40 18.13
C ASN A 384 6.98 2.67 17.74
N ALA A 385 6.69 2.57 16.46
CA ALA A 385 5.33 2.61 15.95
C ALA A 385 4.96 1.30 15.27
N THR A 386 3.71 0.89 15.44
CA THR A 386 3.08 -0.17 14.66
C THR A 386 2.23 0.49 13.58
N VAL A 387 2.57 0.27 12.32
CA VAL A 387 1.89 0.89 11.19
C VAL A 387 1.16 -0.14 10.33
N SER A 388 0.00 0.24 9.83
CA SER A 388 -0.78 -0.60 8.91
C SER A 388 -0.11 -0.66 7.54
N THR A 389 -0.11 -1.85 6.92
CA THR A 389 0.39 -2.09 5.57
C THR A 389 -0.69 -1.99 4.48
N ARG A 390 -1.85 -1.44 4.82
CA ARG A 390 -3.05 -1.39 3.95
C ARG A 390 -2.96 -0.33 2.84
N ALA A 391 -1.79 -0.16 2.24
CA ALA A 391 -1.60 0.55 0.99
C ALA A 391 -1.56 -0.43 -0.19
N VAL A 392 -1.92 0.01 -1.39
CA VAL A 392 -1.60 -0.74 -2.61
C VAL A 392 -0.16 -0.45 -2.99
N PHE A 393 0.64 -1.50 -3.13
CA PHE A 393 2.02 -1.35 -3.59
C PHE A 393 2.07 -1.56 -5.10
N LEU A 394 2.58 -0.57 -5.79
CA LEU A 394 2.74 -0.56 -7.25
C LEU A 394 4.20 -0.33 -7.63
N SER A 395 4.61 -0.85 -8.76
CA SER A 395 5.89 -0.47 -9.36
C SER A 395 5.86 -0.54 -10.88
N SER A 396 6.82 0.11 -11.52
CA SER A 396 7.04 0.00 -12.95
C SER A 396 8.52 -0.19 -13.27
N GLY A 397 8.82 -0.83 -14.42
CA GLY A 397 10.19 -0.98 -14.89
C GLY A 397 10.27 -1.53 -16.30
N ASN A 398 11.46 -1.38 -16.92
CA ASN A 398 11.76 -1.96 -18.22
C ASN A 398 12.73 -3.13 -18.04
N ASN A 399 12.33 -4.31 -18.50
CA ASN A 399 13.12 -5.55 -18.39
C ASN A 399 13.61 -5.86 -16.97
N VAL A 400 12.86 -5.44 -15.96
CA VAL A 400 13.08 -5.74 -14.55
C VAL A 400 11.79 -6.32 -13.96
N GLY A 401 11.92 -7.16 -12.97
CA GLY A 401 10.76 -7.84 -12.37
C GLY A 401 11.03 -8.37 -10.96
N PRO A 402 10.06 -9.07 -10.38
CA PRO A 402 10.23 -9.69 -9.09
C PRO A 402 11.17 -10.90 -9.17
N VAL A 403 12.10 -11.00 -8.21
CA VAL A 403 13.03 -12.13 -8.13
C VAL A 403 12.90 -12.85 -6.79
N ARG A 404 13.22 -14.14 -6.76
CA ARG A 404 13.24 -15.00 -5.56
C ARG A 404 11.90 -14.97 -4.82
N ASP A 405 11.92 -14.60 -3.53
CA ASP A 405 10.72 -14.58 -2.67
C ASP A 405 9.71 -13.47 -3.04
N MET A 406 10.09 -12.50 -3.85
CA MET A 406 9.16 -11.50 -4.41
C MET A 406 8.28 -12.08 -5.53
N THR A 407 8.75 -13.08 -6.29
CA THR A 407 7.99 -13.68 -7.42
C THR A 407 6.60 -14.14 -7.00
N ARG A 408 6.45 -14.74 -5.83
CA ARG A 408 5.15 -15.20 -5.30
C ARG A 408 4.30 -14.10 -4.64
N ARG A 409 4.78 -12.85 -4.57
CA ARG A 409 4.11 -11.72 -3.91
C ARG A 409 3.74 -10.61 -4.88
N VAL A 410 4.17 -10.70 -6.11
CA VAL A 410 4.00 -9.66 -7.12
C VAL A 410 3.27 -10.22 -8.32
N ILE A 411 2.19 -9.56 -8.71
CA ILE A 411 1.48 -9.84 -9.95
C ILE A 411 2.01 -8.88 -11.01
N THR A 412 2.60 -9.43 -12.09
CA THR A 412 3.18 -8.64 -13.16
C THR A 412 2.16 -8.36 -14.24
N ILE A 413 2.02 -7.09 -14.63
CA ILE A 413 1.17 -6.60 -15.71
C ILE A 413 2.08 -6.27 -16.89
N TRP A 414 2.12 -7.12 -17.89
CA TRP A 414 2.96 -6.92 -19.07
C TRP A 414 2.27 -6.08 -20.13
N LEU A 415 2.94 -4.99 -20.57
CA LEU A 415 2.55 -4.15 -21.69
C LEU A 415 3.48 -4.40 -22.87
N ASP A 416 2.89 -4.63 -24.04
CA ASP A 416 3.60 -4.83 -25.31
C ASP A 416 2.96 -3.99 -26.43
N PRO A 417 3.38 -2.74 -26.59
CA PRO A 417 2.80 -1.79 -27.54
C PRO A 417 2.94 -2.18 -29.00
N LYS A 418 3.65 -3.24 -29.34
CA LYS A 418 3.84 -3.79 -30.72
C LYS A 418 4.21 -2.75 -31.79
N VAL A 419 4.81 -1.64 -31.38
CA VAL A 419 5.27 -0.55 -32.24
C VAL A 419 6.71 -0.23 -31.91
N GLU A 420 7.49 0.18 -32.92
CA GLU A 420 8.91 0.48 -32.75
C GLU A 420 9.14 1.69 -31.83
N ASN A 421 8.28 2.71 -31.90
CA ASN A 421 8.35 3.95 -31.13
C ASN A 421 7.07 4.24 -30.37
N PRO A 422 6.85 3.65 -29.17
CA PRO A 422 5.63 3.87 -28.40
C PRO A 422 5.42 5.34 -27.98
N ALA A 423 6.48 6.13 -27.91
CA ALA A 423 6.43 7.56 -27.56
C ALA A 423 5.68 8.43 -28.59
N LEU A 424 5.55 7.95 -29.82
CA LEU A 424 4.87 8.66 -30.91
C LEU A 424 3.38 8.28 -31.05
N ARG A 425 2.85 7.46 -30.14
CA ARG A 425 1.45 7.05 -30.17
C ARG A 425 0.54 8.21 -29.77
N GLU A 426 -0.48 8.41 -30.56
CA GLU A 426 -1.60 9.28 -30.22
C GLU A 426 -2.73 8.45 -29.58
N PHE A 427 -3.31 8.99 -28.53
CA PHE A 427 -4.42 8.37 -27.83
C PHE A 427 -5.67 9.22 -28.06
N ALA A 428 -6.74 8.60 -28.55
CA ALA A 428 -8.01 9.29 -28.78
C ALA A 428 -8.67 9.71 -27.45
N ASP A 429 -8.42 8.96 -26.39
CA ASP A 429 -9.05 9.15 -25.08
C ASP A 429 -8.03 9.45 -23.99
N ALA A 430 -8.47 10.17 -22.96
CA ALA A 430 -7.69 10.44 -21.74
C ALA A 430 -8.32 9.69 -20.55
N PRO A 431 -8.15 8.36 -20.43
CA PRO A 431 -8.86 7.56 -19.43
C PRO A 431 -8.58 7.99 -17.98
N ALA A 432 -7.40 8.53 -17.66
CA ALA A 432 -7.14 9.06 -16.33
C ALA A 432 -7.99 10.32 -16.02
N ALA A 433 -8.19 11.21 -16.99
CA ALA A 433 -9.05 12.38 -16.82
C ALA A 433 -10.54 11.95 -16.72
N THR A 434 -10.95 10.99 -17.54
CA THR A 434 -12.31 10.40 -17.48
C THR A 434 -12.56 9.76 -16.11
N LEU A 435 -11.59 9.00 -15.59
CA LEU A 435 -11.68 8.42 -14.25
C LEU A 435 -11.76 9.49 -13.17
N ALA A 436 -10.93 10.53 -13.22
CA ALA A 436 -10.93 11.61 -12.24
C ALA A 436 -12.28 12.30 -12.17
N LEU A 437 -12.87 12.61 -13.33
CA LEU A 437 -14.18 13.28 -13.43
C LEU A 437 -15.34 12.40 -12.94
N ARG A 438 -15.31 11.09 -13.21
CA ARG A 438 -16.39 10.14 -12.93
C ARG A 438 -15.97 9.06 -11.92
N ARG A 439 -15.05 9.41 -11.01
CA ARG A 439 -14.45 8.44 -10.08
C ARG A 439 -15.50 7.67 -9.27
N GLY A 440 -16.49 8.36 -8.73
CA GLY A 440 -17.54 7.73 -7.92
C GLY A 440 -18.28 6.63 -8.65
N GLU A 441 -18.56 6.83 -9.94
CA GLU A 441 -19.20 5.84 -10.80
C GLU A 441 -18.30 4.62 -11.05
N PHE A 442 -17.04 4.83 -11.44
CA PHE A 442 -16.12 3.72 -11.69
C PHE A 442 -15.80 2.90 -10.44
N VAL A 443 -15.69 3.55 -9.29
CA VAL A 443 -15.55 2.85 -8.01
C VAL A 443 -16.84 2.09 -7.67
N SER A 444 -18.02 2.65 -7.95
CA SER A 444 -19.29 1.96 -7.77
C SER A 444 -19.36 0.70 -8.63
N HIS A 445 -18.85 0.73 -9.86
CA HIS A 445 -18.71 -0.47 -10.70
C HIS A 445 -17.82 -1.53 -10.06
N ALA A 446 -16.64 -1.15 -9.54
CA ALA A 446 -15.74 -2.07 -8.85
C ALA A 446 -16.41 -2.72 -7.62
N LEU A 447 -17.11 -1.92 -6.81
CA LEU A 447 -17.87 -2.42 -5.66
C LEU A 447 -19.05 -3.31 -6.07
N THR A 448 -19.71 -3.02 -7.19
CA THR A 448 -20.82 -3.82 -7.74
C THR A 448 -20.35 -5.22 -8.12
N ILE A 449 -19.19 -5.37 -8.76
CA ILE A 449 -18.61 -6.67 -9.13
C ILE A 449 -18.43 -7.54 -7.88
N ILE A 450 -17.81 -6.98 -6.84
CA ILE A 450 -17.52 -7.70 -5.60
C ILE A 450 -18.81 -8.06 -4.86
N ARG A 451 -19.76 -7.12 -4.80
CA ARG A 451 -21.05 -7.31 -4.12
C ARG A 451 -21.91 -8.35 -4.82
N ALA A 452 -22.00 -8.32 -6.17
CA ALA A 452 -22.75 -9.28 -6.95
C ALA A 452 -22.26 -10.72 -6.73
N HIS A 453 -20.96 -10.93 -6.72
CA HIS A 453 -20.37 -12.23 -6.43
C HIS A 453 -20.74 -12.73 -5.03
N ARG A 454 -20.74 -11.85 -4.03
CA ARG A 454 -21.17 -12.18 -2.66
C ARG A 454 -22.66 -12.51 -2.59
N VAL A 455 -23.51 -11.71 -3.22
CA VAL A 455 -24.97 -11.93 -3.30
C VAL A 455 -25.29 -13.26 -4.00
N ALA A 456 -24.50 -13.64 -5.01
CA ALA A 456 -24.61 -14.94 -5.69
C ALA A 456 -24.12 -16.13 -4.83
N GLY A 457 -23.76 -15.91 -3.56
CA GLY A 457 -23.25 -16.97 -2.66
C GLY A 457 -21.76 -17.27 -2.81
N SER A 458 -21.01 -16.36 -3.40
CA SER A 458 -19.56 -16.48 -3.62
C SER A 458 -19.16 -17.78 -4.36
N PRO A 459 -19.68 -18.01 -5.58
CA PRO A 459 -19.37 -19.21 -6.35
C PRO A 459 -17.88 -19.33 -6.60
N ARG A 460 -17.34 -20.54 -6.44
CA ARG A 460 -15.91 -20.79 -6.59
C ARG A 460 -15.59 -21.37 -7.97
N VAL A 461 -14.65 -20.72 -8.65
CA VAL A 461 -14.02 -21.23 -9.86
C VAL A 461 -12.73 -21.95 -9.45
N SER A 462 -12.50 -23.15 -10.02
CA SER A 462 -11.29 -23.93 -9.75
C SER A 462 -10.05 -23.21 -10.25
N CYS A 463 -9.06 -23.02 -9.39
CA CYS A 463 -7.79 -22.36 -9.73
C CYS A 463 -6.67 -22.83 -8.81
N THR A 464 -5.42 -22.55 -9.21
CA THR A 464 -4.23 -22.80 -8.38
C THR A 464 -4.25 -21.94 -7.12
N GLY A 465 -3.83 -22.47 -5.96
CA GLY A 465 -3.71 -21.70 -4.73
C GLY A 465 -2.73 -20.53 -4.89
N PHE A 466 -3.02 -19.40 -4.24
CA PHE A 466 -2.12 -18.24 -4.16
C PHE A 466 -1.85 -17.95 -2.70
N GLY A 467 -0.89 -18.70 -2.14
CA GLY A 467 -0.64 -18.74 -0.70
C GLY A 467 -0.27 -17.39 -0.08
N GLY A 468 -0.90 -17.09 1.06
CA GLY A 468 -0.76 -15.82 1.77
C GLY A 468 -1.76 -14.73 1.37
N TYR A 469 -2.59 -14.97 0.33
CA TYR A 469 -3.56 -13.99 -0.19
C TYR A 469 -4.95 -14.60 -0.35
N ASP A 470 -5.36 -15.48 0.56
CA ASP A 470 -6.65 -16.21 0.45
C ASP A 470 -7.86 -15.26 0.51
N GLU A 471 -7.82 -14.24 1.38
CA GLU A 471 -8.86 -13.21 1.47
C GLU A 471 -8.94 -12.39 0.17
N TRP A 472 -7.81 -11.94 -0.34
CA TRP A 472 -7.72 -11.22 -1.60
C TRP A 472 -8.23 -12.08 -2.77
N ALA A 473 -7.83 -13.34 -2.82
CA ALA A 473 -8.27 -14.26 -3.86
C ALA A 473 -9.80 -14.48 -3.82
N ALA A 474 -10.37 -14.65 -2.64
CA ALA A 474 -11.82 -14.82 -2.48
C ALA A 474 -12.62 -13.59 -2.89
N LEU A 475 -12.11 -12.38 -2.60
CA LEU A 475 -12.84 -11.14 -2.79
C LEU A 475 -12.62 -10.50 -4.18
N LEU A 476 -11.51 -10.80 -4.87
CA LEU A 476 -11.13 -10.13 -6.10
C LEU A 476 -10.85 -11.08 -7.27
N ARG A 477 -10.03 -12.12 -7.05
CA ARG A 477 -9.71 -13.11 -8.08
C ARG A 477 -10.92 -13.93 -8.48
N GLN A 478 -11.67 -14.45 -7.49
CA GLN A 478 -12.85 -15.27 -7.75
C GLN A 478 -14.00 -14.52 -8.46
N PRO A 479 -14.36 -13.28 -8.09
CA PRO A 479 -15.34 -12.50 -8.84
C PRO A 479 -14.97 -12.29 -10.31
N LEU A 480 -13.70 -11.98 -10.62
CA LEU A 480 -13.24 -11.81 -12.01
C LEU A 480 -13.38 -13.12 -12.80
N MET A 481 -12.92 -14.23 -12.24
CA MET A 481 -13.04 -15.54 -12.88
C MET A 481 -14.50 -16.00 -13.04
N TRP A 482 -15.38 -15.67 -12.08
CA TRP A 482 -16.80 -15.94 -12.15
C TRP A 482 -17.48 -15.18 -13.31
N LEU A 483 -16.96 -13.99 -13.65
CA LEU A 483 -17.40 -13.20 -14.82
C LEU A 483 -16.74 -13.64 -16.14
N GLY A 484 -15.96 -14.72 -16.13
CA GLY A 484 -15.30 -15.25 -17.33
C GLY A 484 -13.95 -14.63 -17.66
N VAL A 485 -13.41 -13.76 -16.81
CA VAL A 485 -12.03 -13.26 -16.95
C VAL A 485 -11.06 -14.40 -16.67
N VAL A 486 -9.97 -14.48 -17.41
CA VAL A 486 -8.89 -15.45 -17.15
C VAL A 486 -8.26 -15.22 -15.77
N ASP A 487 -7.53 -16.21 -15.27
CA ASP A 487 -6.94 -16.12 -13.93
C ASP A 487 -5.89 -15.00 -13.83
N PRO A 488 -6.12 -13.94 -13.05
CA PRO A 488 -5.18 -12.82 -12.94
C PRO A 488 -3.83 -13.18 -12.30
N VAL A 489 -3.69 -14.40 -11.75
CA VAL A 489 -2.46 -14.89 -11.11
C VAL A 489 -1.70 -15.86 -12.02
N ALA A 490 -2.19 -16.16 -13.21
CA ALA A 490 -1.56 -17.11 -14.14
C ALA A 490 -0.08 -16.74 -14.41
N ASN A 491 0.22 -15.47 -14.64
CA ASN A 491 1.60 -14.99 -14.84
C ASN A 491 2.53 -15.29 -13.67
N VAL A 492 2.04 -15.26 -12.42
CA VAL A 492 2.85 -15.60 -11.24
C VAL A 492 3.19 -17.09 -11.24
N VAL A 493 2.24 -17.95 -11.61
CA VAL A 493 2.45 -19.39 -11.69
C VAL A 493 3.49 -19.72 -12.75
N GLU A 494 3.41 -19.06 -13.91
CA GLU A 494 4.38 -19.21 -15.00
C GLU A 494 5.78 -18.73 -14.59
N GLN A 495 5.87 -17.54 -13.97
CA GLN A 495 7.14 -17.01 -13.45
C GLN A 495 7.78 -17.91 -12.40
N LEU A 496 6.98 -18.49 -11.49
CA LEU A 496 7.48 -19.46 -10.51
C LEU A 496 7.97 -20.76 -11.16
N ALA A 497 7.38 -21.15 -12.28
CA ALA A 497 7.83 -22.30 -13.05
C ALA A 497 9.13 -22.02 -13.84
N ALA A 498 9.25 -20.80 -14.37
CA ALA A 498 10.39 -20.32 -15.18
C ALA A 498 11.53 -19.73 -14.33
N GLU A 499 11.49 -19.80 -12.99
CA GLU A 499 12.57 -19.25 -12.15
C GLU A 499 13.90 -19.93 -12.49
N PRO A 500 14.95 -19.20 -12.95
CA PRO A 500 16.22 -19.79 -13.41
C PRO A 500 16.89 -20.70 -12.38
N ASP A 501 16.78 -20.32 -11.12
CA ASP A 501 17.26 -21.15 -9.98
C ASP A 501 16.50 -22.49 -9.86
N ARG A 502 15.22 -22.52 -10.20
CA ARG A 502 14.40 -23.74 -10.21
C ARG A 502 14.71 -24.61 -11.42
N GLU A 503 14.85 -24.01 -12.58
CA GLU A 503 15.22 -24.70 -13.81
C GLU A 503 16.61 -25.34 -13.69
N ALA A 504 17.60 -24.58 -13.22
CA ALA A 504 18.94 -25.08 -12.97
C ALA A 504 18.95 -26.21 -11.92
N LEU A 505 18.13 -26.09 -10.85
CA LEU A 505 17.96 -27.15 -9.86
C LEU A 505 17.33 -28.40 -10.48
N GLY A 506 16.31 -28.24 -11.31
CA GLY A 506 15.64 -29.35 -12.00
C GLY A 506 16.60 -30.10 -12.92
N ARG A 507 17.38 -29.38 -13.73
CA ARG A 507 18.43 -29.94 -14.61
C ARG A 507 19.49 -30.67 -13.79
N LEU A 508 19.97 -30.08 -12.69
CA LEU A 508 20.95 -30.73 -11.81
C LEU A 508 20.39 -32.00 -11.13
N LEU A 509 19.16 -31.95 -10.60
CA LEU A 509 18.50 -33.09 -9.98
C LEU A 509 18.33 -34.23 -10.96
N THR A 510 17.84 -33.95 -12.16
CA THR A 510 17.63 -34.95 -13.21
C THR A 510 18.98 -35.59 -13.66
N ALA A 511 19.97 -34.75 -13.93
CA ALA A 511 21.29 -35.23 -14.35
C ALA A 511 22.00 -36.02 -13.23
N TRP A 512 21.90 -35.57 -11.97
CA TRP A 512 22.43 -36.26 -10.82
C TRP A 512 21.73 -37.61 -10.59
N HIS A 513 20.39 -37.63 -10.67
CA HIS A 513 19.61 -38.85 -10.53
C HIS A 513 19.92 -39.88 -11.64
N LYS A 514 20.14 -39.40 -12.86
CA LYS A 514 20.52 -40.25 -13.99
C LYS A 514 21.89 -40.95 -13.79
N VAL A 515 22.82 -40.29 -13.09
CA VAL A 515 24.17 -40.83 -12.83
C VAL A 515 24.24 -41.67 -11.57
N PHE A 516 23.63 -41.22 -10.47
CA PHE A 516 23.77 -41.81 -9.16
C PHE A 516 22.49 -42.52 -8.65
N GLY A 517 21.37 -42.35 -9.36
CA GLY A 517 20.07 -42.84 -8.87
C GLY A 517 19.72 -42.22 -7.51
N THR A 518 19.30 -43.05 -6.59
CA THR A 518 19.02 -42.67 -5.20
C THR A 518 20.22 -42.82 -4.26
N ALA A 519 21.38 -43.25 -4.79
CA ALA A 519 22.60 -43.46 -3.99
C ALA A 519 23.17 -42.11 -3.53
N ALA A 520 23.75 -42.10 -2.33
CA ALA A 520 24.42 -40.92 -1.81
C ALA A 520 25.83 -40.78 -2.45
N ALA A 521 26.12 -39.59 -2.95
CA ALA A 521 27.40 -39.26 -3.58
C ALA A 521 27.99 -37.96 -3.04
N HIS A 522 29.31 -37.83 -3.09
CA HIS A 522 29.98 -36.56 -2.80
C HIS A 522 29.93 -35.63 -4.01
N VAL A 523 29.97 -34.33 -3.75
CA VAL A 523 30.13 -33.33 -4.82
C VAL A 523 31.43 -33.58 -5.61
N ALA A 524 32.45 -34.10 -4.94
CA ALA A 524 33.71 -34.51 -5.58
C ALA A 524 33.49 -35.60 -6.64
N ASP A 525 32.71 -36.65 -6.28
CA ASP A 525 32.42 -37.76 -7.20
C ASP A 525 31.64 -37.29 -8.43
N ALA A 526 30.70 -36.35 -8.21
CA ALA A 526 29.96 -35.73 -9.32
C ALA A 526 30.88 -34.96 -10.27
N VAL A 527 31.79 -34.14 -9.75
CA VAL A 527 32.75 -33.40 -10.55
C VAL A 527 33.75 -34.33 -11.24
N GLU A 528 34.27 -35.36 -10.56
CA GLU A 528 35.19 -36.34 -11.16
C GLU A 528 34.54 -37.17 -12.26
N ASN A 529 33.29 -37.56 -12.11
CA ASN A 529 32.54 -38.22 -13.18
C ASN A 529 32.36 -37.34 -14.42
N THR A 530 32.34 -36.04 -14.24
CA THR A 530 32.25 -35.09 -15.36
C THR A 530 33.61 -34.83 -16.02
N GLU A 531 34.71 -34.80 -15.25
CA GLU A 531 36.07 -34.53 -15.75
C GLU A 531 36.67 -35.75 -16.46
N ARG A 532 36.31 -36.96 -16.06
CA ARG A 532 36.75 -38.22 -16.72
C ARG A 532 36.05 -38.50 -18.04
N GLY A 533 35.37 -37.54 -18.64
CA GLY A 533 34.58 -37.51 -19.89
C GLY A 533 34.93 -38.41 -21.08
N VAL A 534 35.60 -39.53 -20.86
CA VAL A 534 36.09 -40.46 -21.89
C VAL A 534 35.59 -41.87 -21.58
N GLN A 535 34.39 -42.18 -21.64
CA GLN A 535 33.71 -43.48 -21.57
C GLN A 535 32.65 -43.52 -20.46
N GLY A 536 31.51 -42.85 -20.67
CA GLY A 536 30.32 -43.04 -19.88
C GLY A 536 29.95 -41.95 -18.87
N GLY A 537 30.68 -40.81 -18.84
CA GLY A 537 30.30 -39.66 -18.02
C GLY A 537 29.11 -38.90 -18.64
N SER A 538 28.23 -38.38 -17.81
CA SER A 538 27.08 -37.58 -18.28
C SER A 538 27.53 -36.20 -18.68
N THR A 539 27.54 -35.90 -19.97
CA THR A 539 27.80 -34.56 -20.53
C THR A 539 26.82 -33.54 -19.92
N GLU A 540 25.59 -33.95 -19.71
CA GLU A 540 24.52 -33.12 -19.12
C GLU A 540 24.84 -32.68 -17.68
N LEU A 541 25.34 -33.63 -16.84
CA LEU A 541 25.78 -33.31 -15.47
C LEU A 541 26.98 -32.36 -15.47
N PHE A 542 27.91 -32.53 -16.43
CA PHE A 542 29.07 -31.64 -16.57
C PHE A 542 28.64 -30.20 -16.90
N GLU A 543 27.80 -30.02 -17.92
CA GLU A 543 27.36 -28.71 -18.37
C GLU A 543 26.64 -27.96 -17.24
N VAL A 544 25.73 -28.59 -16.54
CA VAL A 544 25.00 -27.99 -15.42
C VAL A 544 25.94 -27.67 -14.25
N CYS A 545 26.84 -28.56 -13.87
CA CYS A 545 27.82 -28.29 -12.82
C CYS A 545 28.76 -27.13 -13.17
N LYS A 546 29.18 -27.07 -14.44
CA LYS A 546 30.01 -25.99 -14.99
C LYS A 546 29.26 -24.65 -14.93
N GLU A 547 28.04 -24.58 -15.44
CA GLU A 547 27.19 -23.38 -15.39
C GLU A 547 27.03 -22.84 -13.95
N LEU A 548 26.82 -23.74 -12.97
CA LEU A 548 26.56 -23.35 -11.58
C LEU A 548 27.81 -22.98 -10.78
N ALA A 549 28.95 -23.57 -11.12
CA ALA A 549 30.12 -23.50 -10.26
C ALA A 549 31.46 -23.35 -10.99
N GLU A 550 31.48 -22.91 -12.25
CA GLU A 550 32.74 -22.62 -12.94
C GLU A 550 33.48 -21.48 -12.28
N GLU A 551 34.77 -21.69 -12.07
CA GLU A 551 35.72 -20.70 -11.62
C GLU A 551 37.08 -20.96 -12.30
N ARG A 552 37.55 -20.01 -13.09
CA ARG A 552 38.83 -20.09 -13.87
C ARG A 552 38.94 -21.33 -14.75
N GLY A 553 37.85 -21.73 -15.38
CA GLY A 553 37.82 -22.88 -16.30
C GLY A 553 37.65 -24.25 -15.63
N LEU A 554 37.53 -24.30 -14.29
CA LEU A 554 37.35 -25.52 -13.53
C LEU A 554 36.06 -25.44 -12.69
N ILE A 555 35.44 -26.62 -12.38
CA ILE A 555 34.26 -26.65 -11.51
C ILE A 555 34.71 -26.58 -10.05
N ASN A 556 34.35 -25.47 -9.38
CA ASN A 556 34.62 -25.28 -7.97
C ASN A 556 33.68 -26.14 -7.10
N ARG A 557 34.21 -27.26 -6.56
CA ARG A 557 33.48 -28.22 -5.73
C ARG A 557 32.82 -27.58 -4.49
N ARG A 558 33.51 -26.60 -3.87
CA ARG A 558 33.00 -25.89 -2.68
C ARG A 558 31.82 -24.99 -3.03
N ARG A 559 31.90 -24.29 -4.16
CA ARG A 559 30.82 -23.43 -4.67
C ARG A 559 29.58 -24.27 -5.03
N LEU A 560 29.77 -25.39 -5.74
CA LEU A 560 28.69 -26.32 -6.08
C LEU A 560 28.03 -26.91 -4.83
N GLY A 561 28.82 -27.36 -3.85
CA GLY A 561 28.30 -27.88 -2.59
C GLY A 561 27.49 -26.88 -1.79
N LYS A 562 27.94 -25.62 -1.76
CA LYS A 562 27.22 -24.50 -1.14
C LYS A 562 25.90 -24.21 -1.87
N TRP A 563 25.91 -24.25 -3.19
CA TRP A 563 24.74 -24.04 -4.03
C TRP A 563 23.68 -25.13 -3.80
N ILE A 564 24.07 -26.41 -3.77
CA ILE A 564 23.18 -27.54 -3.44
C ILE A 564 22.64 -27.42 -2.01
N ALA A 565 23.49 -27.11 -1.04
CA ALA A 565 23.09 -26.95 0.36
C ALA A 565 22.02 -25.88 0.58
N GLY A 566 22.10 -24.78 -0.16
CA GLY A 566 21.10 -23.71 -0.09
C GLY A 566 19.75 -24.06 -0.72
N ARG A 567 19.67 -25.13 -1.50
CA ARG A 567 18.47 -25.56 -2.23
C ARG A 567 18.00 -26.96 -1.86
N ALA A 568 18.69 -27.62 -0.91
CA ALA A 568 18.31 -28.93 -0.42
C ALA A 568 16.90 -28.95 0.17
N GLY A 569 16.14 -30.02 -0.08
CA GLY A 569 14.74 -30.13 0.31
C GLY A 569 13.73 -29.51 -0.66
N ARG A 570 14.14 -28.65 -1.60
CA ARG A 570 13.25 -28.14 -2.66
C ARG A 570 12.91 -29.26 -3.64
N ILE A 571 11.62 -29.39 -3.98
CA ILE A 571 11.13 -30.39 -4.93
C ILE A 571 10.98 -29.76 -6.30
N VAL A 572 11.64 -30.33 -7.31
CA VAL A 572 11.49 -29.94 -8.72
C VAL A 572 11.40 -31.20 -9.57
N GLY A 573 10.40 -31.28 -10.43
CA GLY A 573 10.16 -32.47 -11.26
C GLY A 573 9.97 -33.79 -10.47
N GLY A 574 9.43 -33.68 -9.23
CA GLY A 574 9.28 -34.85 -8.36
C GLY A 574 10.56 -35.31 -7.67
N LEU A 575 11.68 -34.59 -7.85
CA LEU A 575 12.99 -34.90 -7.28
C LEU A 575 13.41 -33.84 -6.25
N ARG A 576 14.19 -34.23 -5.25
CA ARG A 576 14.84 -33.33 -4.30
C ARG A 576 16.18 -33.82 -3.81
N PHE A 577 17.10 -32.90 -3.51
CA PHE A 577 18.32 -33.24 -2.77
C PHE A 577 18.04 -33.39 -1.28
N GLU A 578 18.54 -34.45 -0.69
CA GLU A 578 18.61 -34.65 0.76
C GLU A 578 20.06 -34.89 1.22
N LYS A 579 20.36 -34.44 2.43
CA LYS A 579 21.63 -34.80 3.08
C LYS A 579 21.61 -36.25 3.47
N SER A 580 22.66 -37.00 3.09
CA SER A 580 22.82 -38.36 3.57
C SER A 580 23.17 -38.37 5.07
N THR A 581 22.59 -39.31 5.79
CA THR A 581 22.89 -39.58 7.20
C THR A 581 24.15 -40.44 7.41
N SER A 582 24.80 -40.88 6.31
CA SER A 582 26.02 -41.64 6.36
C SER A 582 27.15 -40.87 7.03
N LYS A 583 27.88 -41.52 7.96
CA LYS A 583 29.06 -40.95 8.63
C LYS A 583 30.22 -40.91 7.63
N SER A 584 30.42 -39.76 7.00
CA SER A 584 31.55 -39.47 6.12
C SER A 584 32.21 -38.15 6.54
N TYR A 585 33.51 -37.99 6.22
CA TYR A 585 34.29 -36.78 6.48
C TYR A 585 33.80 -35.55 5.71
N SER A 586 33.05 -35.76 4.62
CA SER A 586 32.44 -34.67 3.83
C SER A 586 30.95 -34.97 3.58
N GLN A 587 30.18 -33.89 3.36
CA GLN A 587 28.74 -33.97 3.12
C GLN A 587 28.45 -34.77 1.83
N MET A 588 27.63 -35.80 1.93
CA MET A 588 27.06 -36.55 0.82
C MET A 588 25.63 -36.11 0.53
N TRP A 589 25.25 -36.10 -0.73
CA TRP A 589 23.95 -35.75 -1.23
C TRP A 589 23.31 -36.96 -1.93
N GLN A 590 22.02 -37.15 -1.69
CA GLN A 590 21.19 -38.14 -2.40
C GLN A 590 20.02 -37.43 -3.04
N VAL A 591 19.60 -37.90 -4.21
CA VAL A 591 18.36 -37.43 -4.85
C VAL A 591 17.26 -38.41 -4.51
N LYS A 592 16.16 -37.91 -3.93
CA LYS A 592 14.98 -38.70 -3.65
C LYS A 592 13.83 -38.34 -4.55
N GLU A 593 13.10 -39.35 -4.99
CA GLU A 593 11.81 -39.15 -5.64
C GLU A 593 10.74 -38.84 -4.60
N VAL A 594 9.93 -37.83 -4.88
CA VAL A 594 8.80 -37.41 -4.04
C VAL A 594 7.54 -37.65 -4.83
N THR A 595 6.85 -38.75 -4.52
CA THR A 595 5.50 -38.97 -5.02
C THR A 595 4.55 -37.96 -4.38
N ALA A 596 3.76 -37.25 -5.20
CA ALA A 596 2.72 -36.36 -4.69
C ALA A 596 1.79 -37.17 -3.76
N PRO A 597 1.44 -36.64 -2.57
CA PRO A 597 0.48 -37.31 -1.70
C PRO A 597 -0.81 -37.52 -2.47
N ASP A 598 -1.31 -38.74 -2.44
CA ASP A 598 -2.56 -39.15 -3.07
C ASP A 598 -3.70 -38.25 -2.55
N LYS A 599 -4.20 -37.33 -3.40
CA LYS A 599 -5.28 -36.37 -3.07
C LYS A 599 -6.58 -37.07 -2.66
N SER A 600 -6.70 -38.38 -2.88
CA SER A 600 -7.88 -39.19 -2.53
C SER A 600 -8.00 -39.53 -1.05
N LYS A 601 -6.90 -39.40 -0.26
CA LYS A 601 -6.89 -39.81 1.16
C LYS A 601 -6.99 -38.64 2.16
N ASN A 602 -7.03 -37.41 1.72
CA ASN A 602 -7.10 -36.22 2.60
C ASN A 602 -8.37 -35.36 2.39
N SER A 603 -9.49 -36.01 2.09
CA SER A 603 -10.82 -35.41 2.31
C SER A 603 -11.20 -35.46 3.81
N ARG A 604 -10.30 -35.16 4.70
CA ARG A 604 -10.70 -34.61 5.99
C ARG A 604 -11.07 -33.15 5.71
N SER A 605 -12.37 -32.93 5.58
CA SER A 605 -12.98 -31.62 5.73
C SER A 605 -12.38 -30.94 6.97
N VAL A 606 -11.38 -30.09 6.76
CA VAL A 606 -11.04 -29.09 7.75
C VAL A 606 -12.22 -28.14 7.71
N GLY A 607 -13.18 -28.42 8.61
CA GLY A 607 -14.34 -27.59 8.77
C GLY A 607 -13.89 -26.18 9.04
N LEU A 608 -14.34 -25.26 8.20
CA LEU A 608 -14.24 -23.81 8.33
C LEU A 608 -14.99 -23.26 9.58
N SER A 609 -15.19 -24.10 10.63
CA SER A 609 -15.86 -23.73 11.89
C SER A 609 -14.90 -23.21 12.97
N ARG A 610 -13.63 -22.88 12.65
CA ARG A 610 -12.65 -22.42 13.66
C ARG A 610 -12.12 -21.01 13.50
N PHE A 611 -12.69 -20.20 12.59
CA PHE A 611 -12.40 -18.76 12.49
C PHE A 611 -13.65 -17.88 12.60
N VAL A 612 -14.72 -18.37 13.21
CA VAL A 612 -15.73 -17.51 13.83
C VAL A 612 -15.21 -17.27 15.25
N LEU A 613 -14.71 -16.08 15.49
CA LEU A 613 -14.32 -15.62 16.82
C LEU A 613 -15.51 -15.79 17.78
N PRO A 614 -15.32 -16.39 18.97
CA PRO A 614 -16.38 -16.47 19.99
C PRO A 614 -16.48 -15.11 20.70
N MET A 615 -17.14 -14.14 20.08
CA MET A 615 -17.49 -12.86 20.71
C MET A 615 -18.99 -12.58 20.74
N ALA A 616 -19.84 -13.53 20.35
CA ALA A 616 -21.29 -13.35 20.39
C ALA A 616 -21.98 -14.01 21.60
N GLU A 617 -21.27 -14.76 22.43
CA GLU A 617 -21.89 -15.50 23.55
C GLU A 617 -21.64 -14.91 24.96
N LYS A 618 -20.98 -13.76 25.08
CA LYS A 618 -20.74 -13.11 26.40
C LYS A 618 -21.55 -11.84 26.64
N LEU A 619 -22.58 -11.56 25.85
CA LEU A 619 -23.47 -10.40 26.05
C LEU A 619 -24.91 -10.79 26.40
N ALA A 620 -25.15 -12.03 26.81
CA ALA A 620 -26.50 -12.50 27.22
C ALA A 620 -26.62 -12.91 28.69
N GLU A 621 -25.66 -12.56 29.54
CA GLU A 621 -25.88 -12.63 31.00
C GLU A 621 -25.99 -11.23 31.57
N GLN A 622 -27.21 -10.70 31.57
CA GLN A 622 -27.58 -9.57 32.43
C GLN A 622 -27.58 -10.07 33.89
N PRO A 623 -26.96 -9.34 34.84
CA PRO A 623 -27.10 -9.64 36.24
C PRO A 623 -28.56 -9.37 36.67
N PRO A 624 -29.11 -10.11 37.66
CA PRO A 624 -30.49 -9.97 38.10
C PRO A 624 -30.72 -8.57 38.70
N VAL A 625 -31.85 -8.00 38.32
CA VAL A 625 -32.39 -6.78 38.88
C VAL A 625 -32.59 -7.03 40.37
N VAL A 626 -31.88 -6.31 41.21
CA VAL A 626 -32.14 -6.25 42.65
C VAL A 626 -33.18 -5.16 42.88
N ASP A 627 -34.38 -5.57 43.22
CA ASP A 627 -35.42 -4.68 43.74
C ASP A 627 -34.91 -4.00 45.03
N VAL A 628 -34.83 -2.69 45.01
CA VAL A 628 -34.60 -1.87 46.19
C VAL A 628 -35.96 -1.54 46.75
N GLU A 629 -36.41 -2.35 47.68
CA GLU A 629 -37.43 -1.91 48.66
C GLU A 629 -36.77 -1.04 49.73
N GLU A 630 -37.49 0.01 50.07
CA GLU A 630 -37.26 1.05 51.05
C GLU A 630 -36.53 0.63 52.35
N PHE A 631 -35.48 1.42 52.70
CA PHE A 631 -35.31 1.99 54.04
C PHE A 631 -34.46 3.24 53.99
#